data_928062f75fa2b3d7e7742dbea92e34c4
#
_entry.id   928062f75fa2b3d7e7742dbea92e34c4
#
_cell.length_a   1.000
_cell.length_b   1.000
_cell.length_c   1.000
_cell.angle_alpha   90.00
_cell.angle_beta   90.00
_cell.angle_gamma   90.00
#
_symmetry.space_group_name_H-M   'P 1'
#
loop_
_entity.id
_entity.type
_entity.pdbx_description
1 polymer ?
#
loop_
_entity_poly.entity_id
_entity_poly.type
_entity_poly.pdbx_seq_one_letter_code
_entity_poly.pdbx_strand_id
1 'polypeptide(L)'
;QQPLDQGADIVIHSATKYLAGHSEVNAGLVVVKDDELGKRVYFAQNRLGGVLAPNECDSVRRGIQTLALRMDRQQENARAISSYLLLHPLVKSVHYPGLPGHEYELASNGLKGGGAVLSFEVVPGVDPADVLDNLHIFRLAVSLGAVESLAELPCRMTHFELPREERLKVGITDELVRLAVGVEDKQDLIEDLGQAFDIAYENYLKRHAGESLFTFAQHVYA
;
A
#
# COMPACT_ATOMS: atom_id res chain seq x y z
N GLN A 1 15.77 0.32 5.56
CA GLN A 1 16.96 1.03 5.04
C GLN A 1 17.41 2.10 6.02
N GLN A 2 18.68 2.47 5.92
CA GLN A 2 19.30 3.56 6.67
C GLN A 2 19.98 4.51 5.67
N PRO A 3 19.24 5.42 5.04
CA PRO A 3 19.76 6.20 3.90
C PRO A 3 20.96 7.10 4.25
N LEU A 4 21.06 7.58 5.48
CA LEU A 4 22.25 8.36 5.92
C LEU A 4 23.52 7.52 5.86
N ASP A 5 23.47 6.24 6.24
CA ASP A 5 24.60 5.30 6.16
C ASP A 5 24.93 4.93 4.70
N GLN A 6 23.98 5.13 3.80
CA GLN A 6 24.12 4.90 2.36
C GLN A 6 24.57 6.14 1.58
N GLY A 7 24.93 7.23 2.28
CA GLY A 7 25.48 8.44 1.69
C GLY A 7 24.49 9.59 1.48
N ALA A 8 23.25 9.47 1.94
CA ALA A 8 22.34 10.60 1.94
C ALA A 8 22.78 11.65 2.97
N ASP A 9 22.65 12.92 2.63
CA ASP A 9 22.94 14.03 3.56
C ASP A 9 21.69 14.41 4.37
N ILE A 10 20.52 14.27 3.77
CA ILE A 10 19.22 14.63 4.34
C ILE A 10 18.21 13.54 3.99
N VAL A 11 17.42 13.11 4.96
CA VAL A 11 16.31 12.17 4.80
C VAL A 11 15.01 12.86 5.20
N ILE A 12 14.01 12.79 4.34
CA ILE A 12 12.68 13.35 4.57
C ILE A 12 11.69 12.20 4.71
N HIS A 13 10.90 12.23 5.79
CA HIS A 13 9.84 11.26 6.03
C HIS A 13 8.48 11.94 6.03
N SER A 14 7.48 11.30 5.42
CA SER A 14 6.10 11.57 5.75
C SER A 14 5.78 10.91 7.09
N ALA A 15 5.77 11.70 8.16
CA ALA A 15 5.41 11.20 9.48
C ALA A 15 3.90 10.91 9.61
N THR A 16 3.07 11.43 8.71
CA THR A 16 1.66 11.08 8.51
C THR A 16 1.44 9.58 8.36
N LYS A 17 2.41 8.85 7.76
CA LYS A 17 2.33 7.44 7.41
C LYS A 17 2.76 6.56 8.61
N TYR A 18 3.62 5.61 8.38
CA TYR A 18 4.08 4.63 9.38
C TYR A 18 4.57 5.23 10.71
N LEU A 19 5.20 6.41 10.68
CA LEU A 19 5.77 7.00 11.90
C LEU A 19 4.70 7.37 12.92
N ALA A 20 3.65 8.08 12.52
CA ALA A 20 2.49 8.32 13.38
C ALA A 20 1.58 7.09 13.47
N GLY A 21 1.23 6.51 12.33
CA GLY A 21 0.61 5.20 12.19
C GLY A 21 -0.87 5.09 12.62
N HIS A 22 -1.59 6.20 12.78
CA HIS A 22 -2.96 6.21 13.30
C HIS A 22 -3.91 7.12 12.52
N SER A 23 -3.53 7.58 11.33
CA SER A 23 -4.35 8.43 10.46
C SER A 23 -4.88 9.73 11.12
N GLU A 24 -4.21 10.21 12.17
CA GLU A 24 -4.68 11.34 13.02
C GLU A 24 -3.85 12.61 12.87
N VAL A 25 -2.73 12.59 12.12
CA VAL A 25 -1.81 13.73 12.01
C VAL A 25 -1.20 13.84 10.62
N ASN A 26 -1.08 15.07 10.13
CA ASN A 26 -0.29 15.39 8.94
C ASN A 26 1.05 15.98 9.35
N ALA A 27 2.12 15.23 9.20
CA ALA A 27 3.44 15.62 9.67
C ALA A 27 4.57 15.19 8.73
N GLY A 28 5.65 15.96 8.75
CA GLY A 28 6.92 15.62 8.12
C GLY A 28 8.05 15.61 9.15
N LEU A 29 9.04 14.75 8.93
CA LEU A 29 10.29 14.75 9.68
C LEU A 29 11.47 14.88 8.73
N VAL A 30 12.43 15.70 9.13
CA VAL A 30 13.71 15.86 8.42
C VAL A 30 14.82 15.38 9.34
N VAL A 31 15.61 14.43 8.86
CA VAL A 31 16.76 13.87 9.55
C VAL A 31 18.01 14.23 8.75
N VAL A 32 19.04 14.75 9.40
CA VAL A 32 20.26 15.20 8.74
C VAL A 32 21.49 14.48 9.34
N LYS A 33 22.57 14.41 8.56
CA LYS A 33 23.78 13.68 8.95
C LYS A 33 24.63 14.41 9.98
N ASP A 34 24.53 15.75 10.05
CA ASP A 34 25.39 16.58 10.91
C ASP A 34 24.67 17.83 11.45
N ASP A 35 25.27 18.41 12.48
CA ASP A 35 24.72 19.57 13.20
C ASP A 35 24.71 20.85 12.34
N GLU A 36 25.59 20.99 11.37
CA GLU A 36 25.62 22.18 10.51
C GLU A 36 24.40 22.22 9.61
N LEU A 37 24.11 21.10 8.95
CA LEU A 37 22.85 20.93 8.21
C LEU A 37 21.64 21.08 9.12
N GLY A 38 21.69 20.53 10.34
CA GLY A 38 20.63 20.65 11.34
C GLY A 38 20.30 22.11 11.66
N LYS A 39 21.30 22.96 11.89
CA LYS A 39 21.12 24.39 12.14
C LYS A 39 20.48 25.11 10.95
N ARG A 40 20.87 24.76 9.73
CA ARG A 40 20.30 25.34 8.51
C ARG A 40 18.83 24.96 8.32
N VAL A 41 18.51 23.66 8.52
CA VAL A 41 17.14 23.17 8.44
C VAL A 41 16.27 23.80 9.51
N TYR A 42 16.75 23.87 10.77
CA TYR A 42 16.03 24.52 11.86
C TYR A 42 15.79 26.01 11.61
N PHE A 43 16.78 26.71 11.06
CA PHE A 43 16.62 28.12 10.67
C PHE A 43 15.52 28.28 9.62
N ALA A 44 15.51 27.42 8.58
CA ALA A 44 14.48 27.45 7.54
C ALA A 44 13.10 27.14 8.13
N GLN A 45 12.97 26.09 8.94
CA GLN A 45 11.73 25.70 9.61
C GLN A 45 11.15 26.89 10.43
N ASN A 46 11.99 27.53 11.24
CA ASN A 46 11.56 28.65 12.09
C ASN A 46 11.11 29.86 11.26
N ARG A 47 11.82 30.18 10.16
CA ARG A 47 11.52 31.33 9.32
C ARG A 47 10.30 31.11 8.42
N LEU A 48 10.09 29.89 7.94
CA LEU A 48 8.97 29.53 7.07
C LEU A 48 7.72 29.14 7.87
N GLY A 49 7.84 28.88 9.16
CA GLY A 49 6.71 28.55 10.03
C GLY A 49 6.23 27.09 9.89
N GLY A 50 7.00 26.20 9.24
CA GLY A 50 6.69 24.79 9.12
C GLY A 50 6.89 24.01 10.44
N VAL A 51 6.18 24.43 11.48
CA VAL A 51 6.28 23.90 12.84
C VAL A 51 5.00 23.17 13.19
N LEU A 52 5.13 21.90 13.57
CA LEU A 52 4.02 21.07 14.00
C LEU A 52 3.48 21.52 15.37
N ALA A 53 2.18 21.42 15.60
CA ALA A 53 1.59 21.74 16.88
C ALA A 53 2.03 20.75 17.98
N PRO A 54 2.10 21.16 19.25
CA PRO A 54 2.63 20.30 20.33
C PRO A 54 1.86 18.99 20.51
N ASN A 55 0.54 18.99 20.39
CA ASN A 55 -0.30 17.80 20.46
C ASN A 55 -0.01 16.81 19.30
N GLU A 56 0.20 17.34 18.11
CA GLU A 56 0.56 16.52 16.94
C GLU A 56 1.97 15.94 17.07
N CYS A 57 2.91 16.72 17.64
CA CYS A 57 4.24 16.20 18.00
C CYS A 57 4.14 15.02 18.98
N ASP A 58 3.23 15.10 19.96
CA ASP A 58 3.03 14.00 20.92
C ASP A 58 2.42 12.76 20.25
N SER A 59 1.47 12.93 19.34
CA SER A 59 0.90 11.82 18.54
C SER A 59 1.99 11.12 17.72
N VAL A 60 2.83 11.87 17.00
CA VAL A 60 3.96 11.30 16.24
C VAL A 60 4.94 10.57 17.17
N ARG A 61 5.31 11.19 18.31
CA ARG A 61 6.21 10.57 19.28
C ARG A 61 5.67 9.25 19.82
N ARG A 62 4.39 9.17 20.15
CA ARG A 62 3.71 7.92 20.59
C ARG A 62 3.71 6.88 19.47
N GLY A 63 3.38 7.27 18.25
CA GLY A 63 3.38 6.39 17.10
C GLY A 63 4.75 5.74 16.86
N ILE A 64 5.83 6.51 16.98
CA ILE A 64 7.20 5.99 16.82
C ILE A 64 7.53 4.92 17.87
N GLN A 65 7.03 5.01 19.10
CA GLN A 65 7.28 4.03 20.16
C GLN A 65 6.78 2.63 19.85
N THR A 66 5.76 2.51 19.00
CA THR A 66 5.19 1.21 18.57
C THR A 66 5.54 0.84 17.14
N LEU A 67 6.38 1.64 16.45
CA LEU A 67 6.67 1.46 15.03
C LEU A 67 7.18 0.05 14.71
N ALA A 68 8.13 -0.47 15.45
CA ALA A 68 8.72 -1.78 15.19
C ALA A 68 7.66 -2.88 15.27
N LEU A 69 6.84 -2.89 16.34
CA LEU A 69 5.77 -3.87 16.53
C LEU A 69 4.73 -3.82 15.40
N ARG A 70 4.35 -2.60 15.00
CA ARG A 70 3.39 -2.42 13.90
C ARG A 70 3.97 -2.88 12.56
N MET A 71 5.21 -2.50 12.26
CA MET A 71 5.87 -2.90 11.02
C MET A 71 6.02 -4.41 10.92
N ASP A 72 6.39 -5.11 11.99
CA ASP A 72 6.53 -6.57 12.01
C ASP A 72 5.18 -7.23 11.73
N ARG A 73 4.11 -6.80 12.41
CA ARG A 73 2.76 -7.33 12.20
C ARG A 73 2.22 -7.04 10.80
N GLN A 74 2.35 -5.81 10.34
CA GLN A 74 1.90 -5.38 9.01
C GLN A 74 2.62 -6.15 7.90
N GLN A 75 3.93 -6.39 8.03
CA GLN A 75 4.70 -7.19 7.07
C GLN A 75 4.32 -8.67 7.09
N GLU A 76 4.05 -9.24 8.26
CA GLU A 76 3.50 -10.59 8.38
C GLU A 76 2.19 -10.72 7.62
N ASN A 77 1.27 -9.79 7.86
CA ASN A 77 -0.04 -9.76 7.20
C ASN A 77 0.11 -9.58 5.68
N ALA A 78 0.92 -8.62 5.23
CA ALA A 78 1.15 -8.36 3.81
C ALA A 78 1.72 -9.57 3.07
N ARG A 79 2.63 -10.32 3.71
CA ARG A 79 3.19 -11.55 3.15
C ARG A 79 2.13 -12.64 3.03
N ALA A 80 1.29 -12.82 4.04
CA ALA A 80 0.20 -13.80 4.00
C ALA A 80 -0.82 -13.46 2.91
N ILE A 81 -1.24 -12.20 2.82
CA ILE A 81 -2.15 -11.71 1.79
C ILE A 81 -1.54 -11.85 0.39
N SER A 82 -0.27 -11.48 0.20
CA SER A 82 0.37 -11.63 -1.12
C SER A 82 0.44 -13.09 -1.56
N SER A 83 0.68 -14.03 -0.63
CA SER A 83 0.67 -15.46 -0.92
C SER A 83 -0.72 -15.99 -1.27
N TYR A 84 -1.75 -15.50 -0.61
CA TYR A 84 -3.15 -15.82 -0.92
C TYR A 84 -3.53 -15.31 -2.32
N LEU A 85 -3.22 -14.05 -2.62
CA LEU A 85 -3.53 -13.41 -3.90
C LEU A 85 -2.83 -14.09 -5.09
N LEU A 86 -1.58 -14.54 -4.92
CA LEU A 86 -0.83 -15.27 -5.97
C LEU A 86 -1.53 -16.55 -6.43
N LEU A 87 -2.31 -17.17 -5.56
CA LEU A 87 -3.03 -18.42 -5.86
C LEU A 87 -4.49 -18.19 -6.23
N HIS A 88 -4.96 -16.95 -6.18
CA HIS A 88 -6.37 -16.64 -6.39
C HIS A 88 -6.72 -16.57 -7.89
N PRO A 89 -7.74 -17.29 -8.38
CA PRO A 89 -8.05 -17.42 -9.81
C PRO A 89 -8.49 -16.10 -10.47
N LEU A 90 -8.97 -15.12 -9.72
CA LEU A 90 -9.36 -13.80 -10.24
C LEU A 90 -8.21 -12.79 -10.20
N VAL A 91 -7.01 -13.19 -9.76
CA VAL A 91 -5.82 -12.34 -9.69
C VAL A 91 -4.88 -12.71 -10.82
N LYS A 92 -4.54 -11.73 -11.64
CA LYS A 92 -3.62 -11.86 -12.78
C LYS A 92 -2.16 -11.75 -12.35
N SER A 93 -1.86 -10.80 -11.48
CA SER A 93 -0.50 -10.52 -11.01
C SER A 93 -0.49 -9.89 -9.63
N VAL A 94 0.59 -10.11 -8.88
CA VAL A 94 0.80 -9.51 -7.55
C VAL A 94 2.16 -8.83 -7.52
N HIS A 95 2.20 -7.59 -7.06
CA HIS A 95 3.41 -6.77 -6.91
C HIS A 95 3.68 -6.54 -5.43
N TYR A 96 4.65 -7.24 -4.88
CA TYR A 96 5.07 -7.10 -3.50
C TYR A 96 6.57 -7.37 -3.38
N PRO A 97 7.38 -6.45 -2.80
CA PRO A 97 8.84 -6.61 -2.75
C PRO A 97 9.31 -7.85 -1.98
N GLY A 98 8.46 -8.44 -1.14
CA GLY A 98 8.77 -9.65 -0.38
C GLY A 98 8.54 -10.97 -1.11
N LEU A 99 8.08 -10.95 -2.36
CA LEU A 99 7.86 -12.16 -3.16
C LEU A 99 9.14 -12.63 -3.84
N PRO A 100 9.36 -13.97 -3.95
CA PRO A 100 10.45 -14.52 -4.72
C PRO A 100 10.35 -14.11 -6.21
N GLY A 101 11.48 -13.72 -6.80
CA GLY A 101 11.53 -13.31 -8.20
C GLY A 101 11.05 -11.89 -8.48
N HIS A 102 10.63 -11.14 -7.48
CA HIS A 102 10.39 -9.71 -7.63
C HIS A 102 11.72 -9.01 -7.90
N GLU A 103 11.77 -8.09 -8.87
CA GLU A 103 13.01 -7.39 -9.28
C GLU A 103 13.71 -6.64 -8.14
N TYR A 104 13.00 -6.33 -7.07
CA TYR A 104 13.53 -5.76 -5.84
C TYR A 104 13.77 -6.85 -4.78
N GLU A 105 14.73 -7.72 -5.02
CA GLU A 105 15.12 -8.68 -3.98
C GLU A 105 15.57 -7.94 -2.72
N LEU A 106 14.91 -8.23 -1.61
CA LEU A 106 15.10 -7.52 -0.35
C LEU A 106 16.55 -7.54 0.12
N ALA A 107 17.19 -8.69 0.04
CA ALA A 107 18.56 -8.88 0.51
C ALA A 107 19.58 -8.06 -0.29
N SER A 108 19.45 -7.99 -1.61
CA SER A 108 20.36 -7.25 -2.49
C SER A 108 20.22 -5.73 -2.32
N ASN A 109 19.09 -5.26 -1.84
CA ASN A 109 18.80 -3.84 -1.64
C ASN A 109 18.92 -3.37 -0.19
N GLY A 110 19.42 -4.19 0.72
CA GLY A 110 19.59 -3.85 2.13
C GLY A 110 18.28 -3.56 2.87
N LEU A 111 17.16 -4.09 2.39
CA LEU A 111 15.87 -4.00 3.05
C LEU A 111 15.73 -5.09 4.11
N LYS A 112 15.13 -4.76 5.26
CA LYS A 112 14.85 -5.74 6.32
C LYS A 112 13.54 -6.51 6.09
N GLY A 113 12.70 -6.04 5.17
CA GLY A 113 11.43 -6.66 4.83
C GLY A 113 10.73 -5.95 3.68
N GLY A 114 9.64 -6.53 3.17
CA GLY A 114 8.87 -6.05 2.02
C GLY A 114 7.97 -4.83 2.30
N GLY A 115 7.88 -4.41 3.57
CA GLY A 115 6.91 -3.40 3.95
C GLY A 115 5.48 -3.94 4.00
N ALA A 116 4.50 -3.04 4.01
CA ALA A 116 3.09 -3.41 4.16
C ALA A 116 2.19 -2.82 3.06
N VAL A 117 2.76 -2.42 1.94
CA VAL A 117 2.02 -2.03 0.75
C VAL A 117 2.27 -3.04 -0.34
N LEU A 118 1.21 -3.53 -0.93
CA LEU A 118 1.23 -4.41 -2.09
C LEU A 118 0.18 -3.96 -3.09
N SER A 119 0.31 -4.38 -4.33
CA SER A 119 -0.73 -4.20 -5.33
C SER A 119 -0.93 -5.48 -6.12
N PHE A 120 -2.11 -5.61 -6.73
CA PHE A 120 -2.43 -6.72 -7.61
C PHE A 120 -3.31 -6.25 -8.76
N GLU A 121 -3.30 -6.98 -9.85
CA GLU A 121 -4.23 -6.79 -10.97
C GLU A 121 -5.25 -7.91 -10.97
N VAL A 122 -6.52 -7.56 -11.15
CA VAL A 122 -7.55 -8.57 -11.43
C VAL A 122 -7.46 -9.05 -12.88
N VAL A 123 -7.98 -10.24 -13.14
CA VAL A 123 -8.05 -10.79 -14.51
C VAL A 123 -8.95 -9.95 -15.40
N PRO A 124 -8.71 -9.91 -16.72
CA PRO A 124 -9.57 -9.18 -17.65
C PRO A 124 -11.04 -9.57 -17.55
N GLY A 125 -11.91 -8.57 -17.57
CA GLY A 125 -13.37 -8.75 -17.48
C GLY A 125 -13.94 -8.68 -16.06
N VAL A 126 -13.11 -8.84 -15.02
CA VAL A 126 -13.51 -8.55 -13.63
C VAL A 126 -13.35 -7.05 -13.38
N ASP A 127 -14.39 -6.38 -12.88
CA ASP A 127 -14.26 -4.98 -12.44
C ASP A 127 -13.63 -4.94 -11.04
N PRO A 128 -12.46 -4.34 -10.86
CA PRO A 128 -11.83 -4.24 -9.54
C PRO A 128 -12.69 -3.46 -8.53
N ALA A 129 -13.60 -2.61 -8.97
CA ALA A 129 -14.55 -1.94 -8.10
C ALA A 129 -15.50 -2.93 -7.40
N ASP A 130 -15.87 -4.02 -8.06
CA ASP A 130 -16.69 -5.05 -7.41
C ASP A 130 -16.00 -5.70 -6.22
N VAL A 131 -14.67 -5.83 -6.27
CA VAL A 131 -13.89 -6.31 -5.11
C VAL A 131 -13.87 -5.24 -4.02
N LEU A 132 -13.49 -4.00 -4.37
CA LEU A 132 -13.29 -2.93 -3.40
C LEU A 132 -14.57 -2.51 -2.66
N ASP A 133 -15.69 -2.44 -3.37
CA ASP A 133 -16.99 -2.02 -2.82
C ASP A 133 -17.59 -3.06 -1.86
N ASN A 134 -17.10 -4.29 -1.88
CA ASN A 134 -17.54 -5.38 -1.03
C ASN A 134 -16.57 -5.75 0.10
N LEU A 135 -15.49 -5.00 0.27
CA LEU A 135 -14.61 -5.14 1.43
C LEU A 135 -15.27 -4.57 2.69
N HIS A 136 -15.14 -5.28 3.81
CA HIS A 136 -15.73 -4.92 5.10
C HIS A 136 -14.68 -4.43 6.10
N ILE A 137 -13.46 -4.97 6.06
CA ILE A 137 -12.36 -4.62 6.95
C ILE A 137 -11.44 -3.60 6.26
N PHE A 138 -11.00 -3.88 5.04
CA PHE A 138 -10.27 -2.89 4.26
C PHE A 138 -11.17 -1.71 3.94
N ARG A 139 -10.74 -0.52 4.33
CA ARG A 139 -11.47 0.70 4.02
C ARG A 139 -11.07 1.24 2.65
N LEU A 140 -12.05 1.59 1.82
CA LEU A 140 -11.81 2.26 0.55
C LEU A 140 -11.33 3.69 0.81
N ALA A 141 -10.03 3.89 0.79
CA ALA A 141 -9.40 5.18 1.06
C ALA A 141 -7.98 5.24 0.49
N VAL A 142 -7.56 6.44 0.17
CA VAL A 142 -6.16 6.77 -0.11
C VAL A 142 -5.35 6.78 1.18
N SER A 143 -4.03 6.89 1.10
CA SER A 143 -3.07 6.86 2.20
C SER A 143 -2.50 5.45 2.43
N LEU A 144 -1.67 5.31 3.47
CA LEU A 144 -1.00 4.05 3.84
C LEU A 144 -0.34 4.18 5.22
N GLY A 145 0.03 3.05 5.80
CA GLY A 145 0.95 2.99 6.94
C GLY A 145 0.31 3.16 8.31
N ALA A 146 -1.02 3.18 8.38
CA ALA A 146 -1.76 3.20 9.63
C ALA A 146 -2.04 1.78 10.17
N VAL A 147 -2.62 1.70 11.35
CA VAL A 147 -3.02 0.43 11.98
C VAL A 147 -4.18 -0.24 11.26
N GLU A 148 -5.05 0.54 10.62
CA GLU A 148 -6.14 0.04 9.77
C GLU A 148 -5.66 -0.32 8.36
N SER A 149 -6.26 -1.35 7.78
CA SER A 149 -6.05 -1.76 6.40
C SER A 149 -6.85 -0.88 5.43
N LEU A 150 -6.19 -0.42 4.37
CA LEU A 150 -6.78 0.43 3.33
C LEU A 150 -6.65 -0.22 1.96
N ALA A 151 -7.65 0.00 1.11
CA ALA A 151 -7.65 -0.40 -0.28
C ALA A 151 -7.97 0.80 -1.18
N GLU A 152 -7.35 0.88 -2.36
CA GLU A 152 -7.68 1.89 -3.35
C GLU A 152 -7.58 1.36 -4.78
N LEU A 153 -8.30 2.02 -5.66
CA LEU A 153 -8.19 1.87 -7.10
C LEU A 153 -7.42 3.08 -7.65
N PRO A 154 -6.09 2.97 -7.88
CA PRO A 154 -5.25 4.12 -8.21
C PRO A 154 -5.75 4.90 -9.43
N CYS A 155 -6.27 4.23 -10.44
CA CYS A 155 -6.76 4.85 -11.67
C CYS A 155 -7.98 5.78 -11.45
N ARG A 156 -8.78 5.54 -10.41
CA ARG A 156 -9.98 6.34 -10.07
C ARG A 156 -9.76 7.24 -8.85
N MET A 157 -8.64 7.08 -8.12
CA MET A 157 -8.38 7.79 -6.86
C MET A 157 -7.09 8.61 -6.93
N THR A 158 -5.95 8.06 -6.60
CA THR A 158 -4.68 8.81 -6.48
C THR A 158 -4.13 9.31 -7.82
N HIS A 159 -4.46 8.66 -8.93
CA HIS A 159 -3.92 8.98 -10.26
C HIS A 159 -5.02 9.31 -11.29
N PHE A 160 -6.20 9.69 -10.83
CA PHE A 160 -7.34 9.93 -11.72
C PHE A 160 -7.12 11.15 -12.62
N GLU A 161 -6.33 12.14 -12.18
CA GLU A 161 -6.00 13.34 -12.97
C GLU A 161 -5.03 13.07 -14.13
N LEU A 162 -4.29 11.95 -14.07
CA LEU A 162 -3.38 11.58 -15.14
C LEU A 162 -4.14 10.97 -16.32
N PRO A 163 -3.85 11.37 -17.56
CA PRO A 163 -4.38 10.71 -18.74
C PRO A 163 -4.06 9.21 -18.72
N ARG A 164 -5.01 8.38 -19.21
CA ARG A 164 -4.86 6.91 -19.18
C ARG A 164 -3.55 6.44 -19.79
N GLU A 165 -3.13 7.03 -20.91
CA GLU A 165 -1.86 6.70 -21.58
C GLU A 165 -0.63 6.93 -20.70
N GLU A 166 -0.63 8.01 -19.91
CA GLU A 166 0.46 8.31 -18.98
C GLU A 166 0.45 7.34 -17.78
N ARG A 167 -0.74 6.98 -17.27
CA ARG A 167 -0.87 5.97 -16.20
C ARG A 167 -0.32 4.62 -16.63
N LEU A 168 -0.66 4.17 -17.83
CA LEU A 168 -0.19 2.90 -18.37
C LEU A 168 1.33 2.84 -18.53
N LYS A 169 1.98 3.96 -18.92
CA LYS A 169 3.44 4.03 -19.02
C LYS A 169 4.16 3.78 -17.69
N VAL A 170 3.52 4.08 -16.59
CA VAL A 170 4.06 3.86 -15.23
C VAL A 170 3.47 2.62 -14.54
N GLY A 171 2.77 1.76 -15.31
CA GLY A 171 2.24 0.49 -14.81
C GLY A 171 0.93 0.61 -14.02
N ILE A 172 0.25 1.76 -14.07
CA ILE A 172 -1.05 1.94 -13.38
C ILE A 172 -2.16 1.62 -14.38
N THR A 173 -2.56 0.35 -14.41
CA THR A 173 -3.64 -0.17 -15.23
C THR A 173 -5.01 0.16 -14.63
N ASP A 174 -6.07 -0.10 -15.39
CA ASP A 174 -7.44 0.10 -14.89
C ASP A 174 -7.85 -1.04 -13.93
N GLU A 175 -7.15 -2.18 -13.99
CA GLU A 175 -7.34 -3.39 -13.18
C GLU A 175 -6.52 -3.41 -11.89
N LEU A 176 -5.61 -2.41 -11.69
CA LEU A 176 -4.70 -2.38 -10.56
C LEU A 176 -5.41 -1.94 -9.28
N VAL A 177 -5.31 -2.77 -8.25
CA VAL A 177 -5.72 -2.50 -6.87
C VAL A 177 -4.48 -2.34 -5.98
N ARG A 178 -4.45 -1.36 -5.09
CA ARG A 178 -3.41 -1.20 -4.06
C ARG A 178 -3.99 -1.47 -2.68
N LEU A 179 -3.29 -2.28 -1.90
CA LEU A 179 -3.57 -2.54 -0.49
C LEU A 179 -2.47 -1.94 0.37
N ALA A 180 -2.85 -1.21 1.42
CA ALA A 180 -1.99 -0.80 2.52
C ALA A 180 -2.45 -1.58 3.76
N VAL A 181 -1.65 -2.56 4.16
CA VAL A 181 -2.05 -3.57 5.14
C VAL A 181 -1.81 -3.09 6.56
N GLY A 182 -2.81 -3.20 7.41
CA GLY A 182 -2.80 -2.84 8.82
C GLY A 182 -2.37 -3.98 9.76
N VAL A 183 -2.76 -3.86 11.02
CA VAL A 183 -2.36 -4.78 12.12
C VAL A 183 -3.47 -5.75 12.52
N GLU A 184 -4.59 -5.76 11.83
CA GLU A 184 -5.74 -6.63 12.08
C GLU A 184 -5.33 -8.12 12.04
N ASP A 185 -6.21 -9.02 12.39
CA ASP A 185 -5.91 -10.44 12.24
C ASP A 185 -5.77 -10.80 10.76
N LYS A 186 -4.71 -11.53 10.42
CA LYS A 186 -4.41 -11.88 9.02
C LYS A 186 -5.46 -12.79 8.39
N GLN A 187 -6.10 -13.64 9.21
CA GLN A 187 -7.13 -14.54 8.71
C GLN A 187 -8.39 -13.75 8.37
N ASP A 188 -8.78 -12.81 9.23
CA ASP A 188 -9.92 -11.93 8.96
C ASP A 188 -9.71 -11.10 7.68
N LEU A 189 -8.47 -10.60 7.45
CA LEU A 189 -8.13 -9.86 6.23
C LEU A 189 -8.22 -10.74 4.97
N ILE A 190 -7.78 -12.00 5.05
CA ILE A 190 -7.87 -12.95 3.94
C ILE A 190 -9.32 -13.34 3.67
N GLU A 191 -10.13 -13.56 4.71
CA GLU A 191 -11.54 -13.88 4.58
C GLU A 191 -12.33 -12.70 3.99
N ASP A 192 -11.99 -11.46 4.37
CA ASP A 192 -12.57 -10.26 3.79
C ASP A 192 -12.30 -10.13 2.28
N LEU A 193 -11.06 -10.40 1.87
CA LEU A 193 -10.73 -10.47 0.44
C LEU A 193 -11.45 -11.62 -0.26
N GLY A 194 -11.52 -12.79 0.36
CA GLY A 194 -12.16 -13.96 -0.22
C GLY A 194 -13.64 -13.72 -0.54
N GLN A 195 -14.41 -13.24 0.43
CA GLN A 195 -15.83 -12.95 0.24
C GLN A 195 -16.06 -11.85 -0.80
N ALA A 196 -15.18 -10.83 -0.87
CA ALA A 196 -15.27 -9.77 -1.85
C ALA A 196 -14.98 -10.28 -3.28
N PHE A 197 -14.03 -11.19 -3.44
CA PHE A 197 -13.78 -11.85 -4.72
C PHE A 197 -14.93 -12.78 -5.14
N ASP A 198 -15.57 -13.48 -4.22
CA ASP A 198 -16.74 -14.32 -4.53
C ASP A 198 -17.88 -13.47 -5.11
N ILE A 199 -18.18 -12.33 -4.50
CA ILE A 199 -19.18 -11.38 -5.00
C ILE A 199 -18.77 -10.80 -6.36
N ALA A 200 -17.50 -10.42 -6.53
CA ALA A 200 -17.01 -9.91 -7.79
C ALA A 200 -17.15 -10.97 -8.92
N TYR A 201 -16.90 -12.23 -8.62
CA TYR A 201 -17.12 -13.33 -9.55
C TYR A 201 -18.60 -13.53 -9.92
N GLU A 202 -19.50 -13.48 -8.93
CA GLU A 202 -20.94 -13.54 -9.20
C GLU A 202 -21.40 -12.39 -10.09
N ASN A 203 -20.89 -11.18 -9.86
CA ASN A 203 -21.19 -10.01 -10.68
C ASN A 203 -20.65 -10.16 -12.11
N TYR A 204 -19.42 -10.70 -12.25
CA TYR A 204 -18.85 -11.06 -13.54
C TYR A 204 -19.78 -12.00 -14.30
N LEU A 205 -20.24 -13.11 -13.69
CA LEU A 205 -21.14 -14.08 -14.33
C LEU A 205 -22.47 -13.44 -14.74
N LYS A 206 -23.05 -12.55 -13.93
CA LYS A 206 -24.29 -11.84 -14.25
C LYS A 206 -24.13 -10.92 -15.46
N ARG A 207 -23.00 -10.21 -15.60
CA ARG A 207 -22.72 -9.34 -16.75
C ARG A 207 -22.46 -10.11 -18.04
N HIS A 208 -21.91 -11.32 -17.92
CA HIS A 208 -21.57 -12.18 -19.05
C HIS A 208 -22.52 -13.39 -19.17
N ALA A 209 -23.80 -13.21 -18.76
CA ALA A 209 -24.80 -14.25 -18.81
C ALA A 209 -24.99 -14.77 -20.27
N GLY A 210 -24.50 -15.97 -20.55
CA GLY A 210 -24.41 -16.60 -21.86
C GLY A 210 -23.00 -17.00 -22.31
N GLU A 211 -21.96 -16.51 -21.65
CA GLU A 211 -20.60 -16.99 -21.87
C GLU A 211 -20.35 -18.27 -21.05
N SER A 212 -19.71 -19.28 -21.66
CA SER A 212 -19.39 -20.52 -20.96
C SER A 212 -18.20 -20.33 -20.02
N LEU A 213 -18.12 -21.14 -18.94
CA LEU A 213 -16.92 -21.24 -18.09
C LEU A 213 -15.61 -21.48 -18.90
N PHE A 214 -15.73 -22.03 -20.09
CA PHE A 214 -14.62 -22.25 -21.03
C PHE A 214 -14.10 -20.92 -21.60
N THR A 215 -14.96 -19.95 -21.86
CA THR A 215 -14.60 -18.62 -22.35
C THR A 215 -13.91 -17.81 -21.25
N PHE A 216 -14.36 -17.94 -20.00
CA PHE A 216 -13.68 -17.35 -18.83
C PHE A 216 -12.26 -17.89 -18.66
N ALA A 217 -12.09 -19.21 -18.72
CA ALA A 217 -10.76 -19.84 -18.62
C ALA A 217 -9.81 -19.39 -19.74
N GLN A 218 -10.29 -19.16 -20.95
CA GLN A 218 -9.48 -18.60 -22.03
C GLN A 218 -9.02 -17.16 -21.79
N HIS A 219 -9.85 -16.31 -21.14
CA HIS A 219 -9.46 -14.95 -20.79
C HIS A 219 -8.47 -14.88 -19.60
N VAL A 220 -8.53 -15.86 -18.69
CA VAL A 220 -7.68 -15.93 -17.50
C VAL A 220 -6.28 -16.49 -17.82
N TYR A 221 -6.16 -17.38 -18.83
CA TYR A 221 -4.90 -18.10 -19.15
C TYR A 221 -4.31 -17.73 -20.52
N ALA A 222 -4.84 -16.71 -21.21
CA ALA A 222 -4.26 -16.13 -22.42
C ALA A 222 -3.31 -14.95 -22.08
#